data_48a6d8a493e3a5772d7b92b10e31e51b
#
_entry.id   48a6d8a493e3a5772d7b92b10e31e51b
#
_cell.length_a   1.000
_cell.length_b   1.000
_cell.length_c   1.000
_cell.angle_alpha   90.00
_cell.angle_beta   90.00
_cell.angle_gamma   90.00
#
_symmetry.space_group_name_H-M   'P 1'
#
loop_
_entity.id
_entity.type
_entity.pdbx_description
1 polymer ?
#
loop_
_entity_poly.entity_id
_entity_poly.type
_entity_poly.pdbx_seq_one_letter_code
_entity_poly.pdbx_strand_id
1 'polypeptide(L)'
;MNNRKAPCLCMDHLTFTYPEQPSPALRDFSLTIRQGEFVVLCGPSGCGKSTLLRQLKRALAPHGKRGGTILFEGKLLGELDQRTESQRIGFVQQSPENQVVTDKVWHELAFGLESLGTDAQTMRLLSLIHI
;
A
#
# COMPACT_ATOMS: atom_id res chain seq x y z
N MET A 1 -32.15 2.81 3.46
CA MET A 1 -31.01 3.63 3.00
C MET A 1 -29.75 2.78 3.00
N ASN A 2 -29.26 2.45 1.81
CA ASN A 2 -27.99 1.72 1.68
C ASN A 2 -26.84 2.69 1.95
N ASN A 3 -26.39 2.76 3.18
CA ASN A 3 -25.20 3.51 3.56
C ASN A 3 -23.94 2.71 3.15
N ARG A 4 -23.83 2.40 1.85
CA ARG A 4 -22.62 1.76 1.30
C ARG A 4 -21.53 2.82 1.29
N LYS A 5 -20.59 2.69 2.19
CA LYS A 5 -19.37 3.52 2.19
C LYS A 5 -18.72 3.50 0.80
N ALA A 6 -18.15 4.62 0.39
CA ALA A 6 -17.49 4.74 -0.92
C ALA A 6 -16.32 3.74 -1.05
N PRO A 7 -16.07 3.19 -2.25
CA PRO A 7 -14.89 2.36 -2.48
C PRO A 7 -13.61 3.15 -2.21
N CYS A 8 -12.73 2.57 -1.40
CA CYS A 8 -11.39 3.11 -1.17
C CYS A 8 -10.38 2.51 -2.14
N LEU A 9 -10.46 1.19 -2.30
CA LEU A 9 -9.56 0.43 -3.16
C LEU A 9 -10.39 -0.56 -3.97
N CYS A 10 -10.17 -0.58 -5.28
CA CYS A 10 -10.81 -1.54 -6.17
C CYS A 10 -9.75 -2.22 -7.03
N MET A 11 -9.65 -3.52 -6.91
CA MET A 11 -8.83 -4.38 -7.77
C MET A 11 -9.77 -5.12 -8.71
N ASP A 12 -9.51 -5.05 -10.00
CA ASP A 12 -10.35 -5.64 -11.03
C ASP A 12 -9.53 -6.50 -11.98
N HIS A 13 -9.82 -7.80 -11.98
CA HIS A 13 -9.13 -8.81 -12.80
C HIS A 13 -7.60 -8.73 -12.73
N LEU A 14 -7.06 -8.53 -11.52
CA LEU A 14 -5.63 -8.37 -11.31
C LEU A 14 -4.90 -9.68 -11.55
N THR A 15 -3.95 -9.65 -12.48
CA THR A 15 -3.09 -10.79 -12.84
C THR A 15 -1.65 -10.34 -12.81
N PHE A 16 -0.78 -11.14 -12.23
CA PHE A 16 0.65 -10.85 -12.19
C PHE A 16 1.49 -12.13 -12.34
N THR A 17 2.47 -12.05 -13.22
CA THR A 17 3.43 -13.15 -13.47
C THR A 17 4.84 -12.62 -13.30
N TYR A 18 5.63 -13.25 -12.43
CA TYR A 18 7.05 -12.94 -12.30
C TYR A 18 7.83 -13.29 -13.56
N PRO A 19 8.95 -12.59 -13.86
CA PRO A 19 9.82 -12.94 -14.98
C PRO A 19 10.25 -14.42 -14.88
N GLU A 20 10.32 -15.08 -16.03
CA GLU A 20 10.76 -16.47 -16.15
C GLU A 20 9.90 -17.51 -15.40
N GLN A 21 8.78 -17.10 -14.83
CA GLN A 21 7.83 -18.05 -14.23
C GLN A 21 6.78 -18.50 -15.26
N PRO A 22 6.46 -19.80 -15.30
CA PRO A 22 5.50 -20.34 -16.28
C PRO A 22 4.05 -20.04 -15.93
N SER A 23 3.77 -19.68 -14.68
CA SER A 23 2.40 -19.46 -14.22
C SER A 23 2.28 -18.17 -13.41
N PRO A 24 1.10 -17.50 -13.45
CA PRO A 24 0.86 -16.28 -12.68
C PRO A 24 0.90 -16.54 -11.17
N ALA A 25 1.50 -15.58 -10.43
CA ALA A 25 1.41 -15.52 -8.97
C ALA A 25 0.04 -15.02 -8.50
N LEU A 26 -0.58 -14.13 -9.29
CA LEU A 26 -1.95 -13.66 -9.11
C LEU A 26 -2.75 -13.98 -10.37
N ARG A 27 -3.92 -14.58 -10.21
CA ARG A 27 -4.80 -14.96 -11.32
C ARG A 27 -6.18 -14.34 -11.13
N ASP A 28 -6.53 -13.43 -12.02
CA ASP A 28 -7.88 -12.87 -12.13
C ASP A 28 -8.49 -12.47 -10.77
N PHE A 29 -7.69 -11.79 -9.95
CA PHE A 29 -8.08 -11.42 -8.60
C PHE A 29 -8.86 -10.11 -8.60
N SER A 30 -10.06 -10.14 -8.05
CA SER A 30 -10.92 -8.96 -7.92
C SER A 30 -11.37 -8.79 -6.47
N LEU A 31 -11.24 -7.57 -5.95
CA LEU A 31 -11.66 -7.21 -4.60
C LEU A 31 -11.94 -5.71 -4.52
N THR A 32 -13.03 -5.35 -3.87
CA THR A 32 -13.33 -3.96 -3.53
C THR A 32 -13.29 -3.78 -2.01
N ILE A 33 -12.50 -2.85 -1.55
CA ILE A 33 -12.39 -2.46 -0.13
C ILE A 33 -13.00 -1.06 0.01
N ARG A 34 -13.92 -0.93 0.95
CA ARG A 34 -14.61 0.33 1.23
C ARG A 34 -13.93 1.10 2.34
N GLN A 35 -14.19 2.38 2.43
CA GLN A 35 -13.66 3.21 3.51
C GLN A 35 -14.02 2.65 4.89
N GLY A 36 -13.03 2.55 5.77
CA GLY A 36 -13.18 2.08 7.14
C GLY A 36 -13.33 0.57 7.27
N GLU A 37 -13.15 -0.21 6.20
CA GLU A 37 -13.10 -1.67 6.30
C GLU A 37 -11.73 -2.15 6.76
N PHE A 38 -11.74 -3.21 7.54
CA PHE A 38 -10.56 -3.99 7.90
C PHE A 38 -10.65 -5.34 7.20
N VAL A 39 -9.68 -5.63 6.34
CA VAL A 39 -9.66 -6.83 5.51
C VAL A 39 -8.45 -7.69 5.85
N VAL A 40 -8.67 -8.98 6.04
CA VAL A 40 -7.60 -9.95 6.31
C VAL A 40 -7.45 -10.88 5.11
N LEU A 41 -6.22 -10.97 4.60
CA LEU A 41 -5.84 -11.93 3.56
C LEU A 41 -5.26 -13.19 4.22
N CYS A 42 -5.91 -14.32 4.02
CA CYS A 42 -5.47 -15.60 4.55
C CYS A 42 -5.14 -16.56 3.41
N GLY A 43 -4.18 -17.43 3.67
CA GLY A 43 -3.80 -18.46 2.71
C GLY A 43 -2.44 -19.07 3.05
N PRO A 44 -2.09 -20.21 2.44
CA PRO A 44 -0.81 -20.86 2.65
C PRO A 44 0.35 -20.00 2.16
N SER A 45 1.55 -20.28 2.67
CA SER A 45 2.78 -19.63 2.22
C SER A 45 2.96 -19.83 0.71
N GLY A 46 3.35 -18.78 0.00
CA GLY A 46 3.56 -18.83 -1.46
C GLY A 46 2.30 -18.71 -2.32
N CYS A 47 1.12 -18.43 -1.74
CA CYS A 47 -0.12 -18.26 -2.52
C CYS A 47 -0.29 -16.88 -3.16
N GLY A 48 0.65 -15.95 -2.96
CA GLY A 48 0.62 -14.63 -3.60
C GLY A 48 0.16 -13.47 -2.72
N LYS A 49 -0.02 -13.65 -1.40
CA LYS A 49 -0.45 -12.57 -0.48
C LYS A 49 0.49 -11.36 -0.51
N SER A 50 1.79 -11.60 -0.35
CA SER A 50 2.79 -10.53 -0.38
C SER A 50 2.89 -9.88 -1.75
N THR A 51 2.78 -10.66 -2.82
CA THR A 51 2.74 -10.15 -4.19
C THR A 51 1.55 -9.22 -4.39
N LEU A 52 0.36 -9.61 -3.91
CA LEU A 52 -0.84 -8.78 -3.98
C LEU A 52 -0.65 -7.45 -3.26
N LEU A 53 -0.18 -7.48 -2.02
CA LEU A 53 0.04 -6.26 -1.23
C LEU A 53 1.05 -5.32 -1.90
N ARG A 54 2.13 -5.86 -2.46
CA ARG A 54 3.13 -5.06 -3.16
C ARG A 54 2.61 -4.42 -4.46
N GLN A 55 1.61 -5.01 -5.11
CA GLN A 55 0.96 -4.38 -6.27
C GLN A 55 0.25 -3.08 -5.89
N LEU A 56 -0.17 -2.93 -4.63
CA LEU A 56 -0.86 -1.75 -4.13
C LEU A 56 0.06 -0.58 -3.78
N LYS A 57 1.37 -0.81 -3.74
CA LYS A 57 2.41 0.21 -3.50
C LYS A 57 3.43 0.16 -4.62
N ARG A 58 3.33 1.09 -5.59
CA ARG A 58 4.16 1.05 -6.81
C ARG A 58 5.65 0.99 -6.56
N ALA A 59 6.11 1.71 -5.54
CA ALA A 59 7.52 1.71 -5.16
C ALA A 59 8.05 0.32 -4.74
N LEU A 60 7.16 -0.58 -4.32
CA LEU A 60 7.47 -1.94 -3.87
C LEU A 60 7.01 -3.01 -4.86
N ALA A 61 6.33 -2.60 -5.93
CA ALA A 61 5.82 -3.53 -6.93
C ALA A 61 6.96 -4.24 -7.66
N PRO A 62 6.95 -5.58 -7.70
CA PRO A 62 7.99 -6.33 -8.41
C PRO A 62 7.85 -6.18 -9.92
N HIS A 63 8.94 -6.43 -10.62
CA HIS A 63 8.93 -6.52 -12.09
C HIS A 63 8.22 -7.79 -12.55
N GLY A 64 7.48 -7.69 -13.64
CA GLY A 64 6.77 -8.81 -14.24
C GLY A 64 5.65 -8.36 -15.16
N LYS A 65 4.92 -9.33 -15.68
CA LYS A 65 3.72 -9.10 -16.50
C LYS A 65 2.53 -8.79 -15.62
N ARG A 66 1.88 -7.67 -15.88
CA ARG A 66 0.65 -7.24 -15.21
C ARG A 66 -0.55 -7.27 -16.12
N GLY A 67 -1.71 -7.62 -15.57
CA GLY A 67 -3.02 -7.43 -16.16
C GLY A 67 -4.02 -6.93 -15.13
N GLY A 68 -5.13 -6.37 -15.60
CA GLY A 68 -6.16 -5.81 -14.75
C GLY A 68 -5.89 -4.36 -14.33
N THR A 69 -6.74 -3.85 -13.44
CA THR A 69 -6.69 -2.46 -12.98
C THR A 69 -6.76 -2.37 -11.46
N ILE A 70 -6.11 -1.36 -10.91
CA ILE A 70 -6.21 -0.98 -9.50
C ILE A 70 -6.64 0.47 -9.44
N LEU A 71 -7.77 0.72 -8.78
CA LEU A 71 -8.29 2.05 -8.51
C LEU A 71 -8.13 2.38 -7.03
N PHE A 72 -7.62 3.56 -6.76
CA PHE A 72 -7.57 4.14 -5.42
C PHE A 72 -8.44 5.39 -5.39
N GLU A 73 -9.50 5.37 -4.59
CA GLU A 73 -10.50 6.44 -4.51
C GLU A 73 -11.02 6.87 -5.88
N GLY A 74 -11.27 5.91 -6.77
CA GLY A 74 -11.81 6.13 -8.11
C GLY A 74 -10.81 6.52 -9.19
N LYS A 75 -9.52 6.68 -8.84
CA LYS A 75 -8.43 6.98 -9.79
C LYS A 75 -7.53 5.78 -9.98
N LEU A 76 -7.02 5.60 -11.21
CA LEU A 76 -6.01 4.58 -11.47
C LEU A 76 -4.79 4.79 -10.57
N LEU A 77 -4.34 3.75 -9.90
CA LEU A 77 -3.18 3.82 -9.02
C LEU A 77 -1.94 4.34 -9.75
N GLY A 78 -1.77 3.97 -11.02
CA GLY A 78 -0.68 4.43 -11.87
C GLY A 78 -0.70 5.92 -12.21
N GLU A 79 -1.84 6.60 -12.04
CA GLU A 79 -1.99 8.04 -12.29
C GLU A 79 -1.74 8.89 -11.05
N LEU A 80 -1.63 8.28 -9.86
CA LEU A 80 -1.26 9.00 -8.65
C LEU A 80 0.19 9.46 -8.73
N ASP A 81 0.44 10.70 -8.32
CA ASP A 81 1.82 11.16 -8.13
C ASP A 81 2.45 10.47 -6.91
N GLN A 82 3.77 10.34 -6.92
CA GLN A 82 4.52 9.62 -5.89
C GLN A 82 4.30 10.21 -4.49
N ARG A 83 4.16 11.53 -4.39
CA ARG A 83 3.92 12.21 -3.11
C ARG A 83 2.57 11.84 -2.52
N THR A 84 1.50 11.89 -3.32
CA THR A 84 0.14 11.51 -2.92
C THR A 84 0.09 10.04 -2.51
N GLU A 85 0.69 9.16 -3.28
CA GLU A 85 0.78 7.73 -2.94
C GLU A 85 1.49 7.50 -1.60
N SER A 86 2.61 8.19 -1.37
CA SER A 86 3.37 8.09 -0.12
C SER A 86 2.61 8.61 1.09
N GLN A 87 1.83 9.66 0.92
CA GLN A 87 1.00 10.24 1.98
C GLN A 87 -0.25 9.40 2.31
N ARG A 88 -0.83 8.77 1.30
CA ARG A 88 -2.16 8.14 1.41
C ARG A 88 -2.11 6.63 1.59
N ILE A 89 -1.04 5.97 1.15
CA ILE A 89 -0.89 4.52 1.19
C ILE A 89 0.35 4.17 2.00
N GLY A 90 0.13 3.75 3.24
CA GLY A 90 1.19 3.19 4.09
C GLY A 90 1.41 1.71 3.80
N PHE A 91 2.63 1.23 4.03
CA PHE A 91 3.00 -0.16 3.85
C PHE A 91 3.93 -0.62 4.98
N VAL A 92 3.58 -1.73 5.62
CA VAL A 92 4.43 -2.39 6.61
C VAL A 92 4.98 -3.67 6.01
N GLN A 93 6.29 -3.79 5.93
CA GLN A 93 6.95 -4.96 5.36
C GLN A 93 6.87 -6.17 6.30
N GLN A 94 7.16 -7.36 5.78
CA GLN A 94 7.16 -8.61 6.54
C GLN A 94 8.18 -8.58 7.71
N SER A 95 9.30 -7.87 7.55
CA SER A 95 10.29 -7.62 8.59
C SER A 95 10.31 -6.11 8.90
N PRO A 96 9.40 -5.61 9.76
CA PRO A 96 9.25 -4.16 10.00
C PRO A 96 10.52 -3.50 10.57
N GLU A 97 11.34 -4.26 11.28
CA GLU A 97 12.63 -3.79 11.80
C GLU A 97 13.57 -3.27 10.72
N ASN A 98 13.44 -3.77 9.49
CA ASN A 98 14.23 -3.31 8.35
C ASN A 98 13.77 -1.96 7.78
N GLN A 99 12.61 -1.45 8.23
CA GLN A 99 12.09 -0.14 7.85
C GLN A 99 12.54 0.97 8.80
N VAL A 100 13.10 0.61 9.94
CA VAL A 100 13.63 1.58 10.92
C VAL A 100 14.90 2.22 10.34
N VAL A 101 14.91 3.55 10.25
CA VAL A 101 15.96 4.33 9.59
C VAL A 101 16.81 5.09 10.59
N THR A 102 16.23 5.46 11.74
CA THR A 102 16.89 6.30 12.73
C THR A 102 17.16 5.56 14.04
N ASP A 103 18.05 6.12 14.84
CA ASP A 103 18.46 5.55 16.14
C ASP A 103 17.62 6.08 17.33
N LYS A 104 16.73 7.04 17.08
CA LYS A 104 15.89 7.66 18.12
C LYS A 104 14.42 7.57 17.75
N VAL A 105 13.59 7.23 18.73
CA VAL A 105 12.13 7.10 18.55
C VAL A 105 11.50 8.36 17.97
N TRP A 106 11.87 9.53 18.47
CA TRP A 106 11.37 10.79 17.95
C TRP A 106 11.69 11.00 16.47
N HIS A 107 12.94 10.74 16.08
CA HIS A 107 13.37 10.89 14.69
C HIS A 107 12.67 9.90 13.77
N GLU A 108 12.42 8.67 14.24
CA GLU A 108 11.69 7.66 13.47
C GLU A 108 10.24 8.08 13.23
N LEU A 109 9.56 8.60 14.24
CA LEU A 109 8.20 9.09 14.12
C LEU A 109 8.10 10.31 13.20
N ALA A 110 9.10 11.16 13.19
CA ALA A 110 9.14 12.37 12.38
C ALA A 110 9.63 12.12 10.94
N PHE A 111 10.33 11.04 10.68
CA PHE A 111 11.04 10.78 9.42
C PHE A 111 10.15 10.90 8.18
N GLY A 112 8.96 10.27 8.21
CA GLY A 112 8.03 10.34 7.09
C GLY A 112 7.52 11.76 6.83
N LEU A 113 7.23 12.51 7.88
CA LEU A 113 6.76 13.89 7.78
C LEU A 113 7.88 14.81 7.30
N GLU A 114 9.09 14.61 7.77
CA GLU A 114 10.28 15.33 7.36
C GLU A 114 10.58 15.13 5.88
N SER A 115 10.50 13.88 5.42
CA SER A 115 10.68 13.52 4.01
C SER A 115 9.64 14.17 3.09
N LEU A 116 8.45 14.49 3.61
CA LEU A 116 7.39 15.20 2.89
C LEU A 116 7.51 16.73 2.99
N GLY A 117 8.51 17.23 3.70
CA GLY A 117 8.75 18.67 3.88
C GLY A 117 7.78 19.35 4.84
N THR A 118 7.23 18.62 5.81
CA THR A 118 6.36 19.16 6.84
C THR A 118 7.16 20.09 7.77
N ASP A 119 6.58 21.23 8.15
CA ASP A 119 7.21 22.17 9.08
C ASP A 119 7.41 21.55 10.48
N ALA A 120 8.42 22.02 11.21
CA ALA A 120 8.82 21.44 12.49
C ALA A 120 7.72 21.48 13.57
N GLN A 121 6.88 22.53 13.58
CA GLN A 121 5.80 22.66 14.55
C GLN A 121 4.67 21.65 14.30
N THR A 122 4.22 21.53 13.05
CA THR A 122 3.21 20.55 12.63
C THR A 122 3.73 19.13 12.81
N MET A 123 4.99 18.88 12.51
CA MET A 123 5.66 17.61 12.69
C MET A 123 5.65 17.14 14.15
N ARG A 124 5.98 18.04 15.08
CA ARG A 124 5.91 17.75 16.52
C ARG A 124 4.51 17.38 16.96
N LEU A 125 3.52 18.17 16.55
CA LEU A 125 2.13 17.93 16.91
C LEU A 125 1.64 16.56 16.42
N LEU A 126 1.86 16.25 15.15
CA LEU A 126 1.42 14.98 14.56
C LEU A 126 2.15 13.77 15.16
N SER A 127 3.45 13.85 15.40
CA SER A 127 4.21 12.78 16.01
C SER A 127 3.79 12.49 17.45
N LEU A 128 3.43 13.50 18.22
CA LEU A 128 2.96 13.34 19.59
C LEU A 128 1.55 12.78 19.70
N ILE A 129 0.69 13.07 18.74
CA ILE A 129 -0.70 12.55 18.71
C ILE A 129 -0.71 11.02 18.51
N HIS A 130 0.28 10.46 17.81
CA HIS A 130 0.34 9.04 17.47
C HIS A 130 1.17 8.18 18.45
N ILE A 131 1.70 8.78 19.47
CA ILE A 131 2.31 8.06 20.59
C ILE A 131 1.22 7.73 21.62
#